data_edee2c45b24c4b8ef19c79810877f33e
#
_entry.id   edee2c45b24c4b8ef19c79810877f33e
#
_cell.length_a   1.000
_cell.length_b   1.000
_cell.length_c   1.000
_cell.angle_alpha   90.00
_cell.angle_beta   90.00
_cell.angle_gamma   90.00
#
_symmetry.space_group_name_H-M   'P 1'
#
loop_
_entity.id
_entity.type
_entity.pdbx_description
1 polymer ?
#
loop_
_entity_poly.entity_id
_entity_poly.type
_entity_poly.pdbx_seq_one_letter_code
_entity_poly.pdbx_strand_id
1 'polypeptide(L)'
;MKYIRDKNNNIIYYFYNESLKDIIVNFNTHKNNIIFIVGNINNIKVDFFGSNSVVFLGDNCSLFHIEIASESVCYIGDNTTSGGANLVAIENQNIIIGNDCLFSWEILLTTSNYHGIYDIHNKNRVSLGGGIYIGDHVWCGRRVSILKNSRIYSGSIIGFNSLLC
;
A
#
# COMPACT_ATOMS: atom_id res chain seq x y z
N MET A 1 -0.54 22.92 5.04
CA MET A 1 -0.58 21.85 4.03
C MET A 1 -0.88 22.49 2.66
N LYS A 2 -0.09 22.16 1.65
CA LYS A 2 -0.27 22.59 0.24
C LYS A 2 -0.93 21.46 -0.54
N TYR A 3 -1.44 21.75 -1.74
CA TYR A 3 -1.96 20.69 -2.60
C TYR A 3 -1.76 21.00 -4.09
N ILE A 4 -1.74 19.93 -4.89
CA ILE A 4 -1.82 19.95 -6.35
C ILE A 4 -3.06 19.16 -6.73
N ARG A 5 -3.87 19.71 -7.68
CA ARG A 5 -5.06 19.04 -8.21
C ARG A 5 -4.96 18.97 -9.73
N ASP A 6 -5.24 17.81 -10.31
CA ASP A 6 -5.35 17.66 -11.75
C ASP A 6 -6.78 17.86 -12.29
N LYS A 7 -6.94 17.76 -13.60
CA LYS A 7 -8.24 17.90 -14.29
C LYS A 7 -9.24 16.80 -13.98
N ASN A 8 -8.80 15.66 -13.48
CA ASN A 8 -9.59 14.50 -13.11
C ASN A 8 -9.96 14.52 -11.62
N ASN A 9 -9.73 15.65 -10.93
CA ASN A 9 -9.96 15.82 -9.51
C ASN A 9 -9.09 14.88 -8.63
N ASN A 10 -7.93 14.43 -9.11
CA ASN A 10 -6.94 13.78 -8.27
C ASN A 10 -6.17 14.85 -7.50
N ILE A 11 -5.87 14.60 -6.22
CA ILE A 11 -5.26 15.59 -5.33
C ILE A 11 -4.06 14.99 -4.63
N ILE A 12 -2.94 15.72 -4.62
CA ILE A 12 -1.77 15.42 -3.80
C ILE A 12 -1.67 16.50 -2.74
N TYR A 13 -1.86 16.17 -1.48
CA TYR A 13 -1.60 17.02 -0.32
C TYR A 13 -0.19 16.79 0.20
N TYR A 14 0.55 17.85 0.49
CA TYR A 14 1.93 17.76 0.98
C TYR A 14 2.29 18.92 1.91
N PHE A 15 3.29 18.71 2.78
CA PHE A 15 3.81 19.76 3.65
C PHE A 15 5.08 20.38 3.08
N TYR A 16 6.00 19.59 2.55
CA TYR A 16 7.31 20.01 2.07
C TYR A 16 7.44 19.80 0.56
N ASN A 17 7.94 20.81 -0.16
CA ASN A 17 8.11 20.72 -1.61
C ASN A 17 9.17 19.65 -2.00
N GLU A 18 10.15 19.41 -1.13
CA GLU A 18 11.21 18.42 -1.37
C GLU A 18 10.63 17.01 -1.50
N SER A 19 9.60 16.68 -0.72
CA SER A 19 8.94 15.37 -0.80
C SER A 19 8.36 15.03 -2.17
N LEU A 20 8.05 16.04 -3.00
CA LEU A 20 7.56 15.82 -4.36
C LEU A 20 8.65 15.39 -5.35
N LYS A 21 9.93 15.49 -5.00
CA LYS A 21 11.04 15.07 -5.87
C LYS A 21 11.28 13.56 -5.79
N ASP A 22 10.85 12.94 -4.70
CA ASP A 22 11.12 11.55 -4.36
C ASP A 22 9.89 10.64 -4.49
N ILE A 23 8.84 11.15 -5.16
CA ILE A 23 7.65 10.38 -5.48
C ILE A 23 7.34 10.41 -6.99
N ILE A 24 6.97 9.26 -7.52
CA ILE A 24 6.39 9.12 -8.86
C ILE A 24 4.92 8.73 -8.70
N VAL A 25 4.02 9.54 -9.24
CA VAL A 25 2.57 9.28 -9.15
C VAL A 25 1.97 9.17 -10.54
N ASN A 26 1.32 8.06 -10.84
CA ASN A 26 0.61 7.80 -12.08
C ASN A 26 -0.90 7.63 -11.79
N PHE A 27 -1.68 8.67 -12.03
CA PHE A 27 -3.15 8.59 -11.94
C PHE A 27 -3.80 7.97 -13.18
N ASN A 28 -3.04 7.87 -14.29
CA ASN A 28 -3.55 7.41 -15.59
C ASN A 28 -4.81 8.19 -16.02
N THR A 29 -5.91 7.49 -16.31
CA THR A 29 -7.21 8.09 -16.65
C THR A 29 -8.17 8.13 -15.46
N HIS A 30 -7.73 7.67 -14.30
CA HIS A 30 -8.55 7.55 -13.09
C HIS A 30 -8.76 8.90 -12.40
N LYS A 31 -9.77 8.98 -11.53
CA LYS A 31 -10.23 10.25 -10.95
C LYS A 31 -10.57 10.15 -9.47
N ASN A 32 -10.63 11.32 -8.82
CA ASN A 32 -10.97 11.46 -7.41
C ASN A 32 -10.03 10.69 -6.46
N ASN A 33 -8.78 10.48 -6.85
CA ASN A 33 -7.80 9.85 -5.98
C ASN A 33 -7.10 10.89 -5.12
N ILE A 34 -6.71 10.52 -3.92
CA ILE A 34 -6.06 11.42 -2.97
C ILE A 34 -4.77 10.80 -2.46
N ILE A 35 -3.71 11.60 -2.42
CA ILE A 35 -2.47 11.25 -1.75
C ILE A 35 -2.20 12.29 -0.66
N PHE A 36 -1.89 11.83 0.55
CA PHE A 36 -1.36 12.65 1.63
C PHE A 36 0.12 12.30 1.83
N ILE A 37 0.98 13.31 1.77
CA ILE A 37 2.42 13.22 2.07
C ILE A 37 2.68 14.11 3.28
N VAL A 38 2.86 13.52 4.45
CA VAL A 38 2.94 14.25 5.71
C VAL A 38 4.35 14.77 5.98
N GLY A 39 5.37 14.00 5.63
CA GLY A 39 6.75 14.36 5.91
C GLY A 39 7.71 14.05 4.77
N ASN A 40 8.93 13.70 5.12
CA ASN A 40 9.97 13.32 4.17
C ASN A 40 9.68 11.90 3.65
N ILE A 41 9.84 11.72 2.35
CA ILE A 41 9.72 10.41 1.72
C ILE A 41 10.91 10.22 0.79
N ASN A 42 11.23 8.98 0.45
CA ASN A 42 12.35 8.68 -0.43
C ASN A 42 11.99 7.51 -1.37
N ASN A 43 12.07 7.77 -2.68
CA ASN A 43 11.91 6.80 -3.75
C ASN A 43 10.63 5.95 -3.61
N ILE A 44 9.48 6.63 -3.62
CA ILE A 44 8.16 6.00 -3.59
C ILE A 44 7.50 6.12 -4.96
N LYS A 45 6.88 5.04 -5.42
CA LYS A 45 6.07 5.02 -6.63
C LYS A 45 4.63 4.63 -6.31
N VAL A 46 3.66 5.36 -6.86
CA VAL A 46 2.23 5.09 -6.70
C VAL A 46 1.57 5.01 -8.07
N ASP A 47 1.03 3.85 -8.40
CA ASP A 47 0.28 3.62 -9.62
C ASP A 47 -1.20 3.38 -9.29
N PHE A 48 -2.08 4.26 -9.78
CA PHE A 48 -3.52 4.11 -9.63
C PHE A 48 -4.09 3.33 -10.83
N PHE A 49 -4.77 2.24 -10.52
CA PHE A 49 -5.54 1.39 -11.45
C PHE A 49 -7.05 1.53 -11.23
N GLY A 50 -7.47 2.51 -10.44
CA GLY A 50 -8.86 2.79 -10.12
C GLY A 50 -9.09 4.21 -9.62
N SER A 51 -10.33 4.50 -9.27
CA SER A 51 -10.79 5.81 -8.82
C SER A 51 -11.25 5.78 -7.36
N ASN A 52 -11.37 6.96 -6.74
CA ASN A 52 -11.86 7.13 -5.37
C ASN A 52 -10.99 6.46 -4.30
N SER A 53 -9.68 6.38 -4.53
CA SER A 53 -8.74 5.71 -3.63
C SER A 53 -7.86 6.71 -2.89
N VAL A 54 -7.34 6.28 -1.74
CA VAL A 54 -6.53 7.12 -0.87
C VAL A 54 -5.20 6.46 -0.54
N VAL A 55 -4.12 7.21 -0.69
CA VAL A 55 -2.79 6.84 -0.19
C VAL A 55 -2.36 7.85 0.86
N PHE A 56 -1.93 7.35 2.01
CA PHE A 56 -1.34 8.16 3.07
C PHE A 56 0.10 7.71 3.33
N LEU A 57 1.02 8.66 3.27
CA LEU A 57 2.44 8.46 3.53
C LEU A 57 2.85 9.33 4.71
N GLY A 58 3.26 8.70 5.80
CA GLY A 58 3.81 9.34 6.99
C GLY A 58 5.17 9.98 6.74
N ASP A 59 5.80 10.45 7.81
CA ASP A 59 7.16 10.98 7.75
C ASP A 59 8.20 9.85 7.64
N ASN A 60 9.30 10.12 6.94
CA ASN A 60 10.44 9.20 6.80
C ASN A 60 10.06 7.82 6.24
N CYS A 61 9.20 7.78 5.21
CA CYS A 61 8.86 6.56 4.47
C CYS A 61 9.77 6.38 3.24
N SER A 62 10.16 5.13 2.93
CA SER A 62 11.05 4.91 1.79
C SER A 62 10.89 3.56 1.07
N LEU A 63 11.17 3.59 -0.25
CA LEU A 63 11.34 2.43 -1.13
C LEU A 63 10.09 1.54 -1.25
N PHE A 64 8.91 2.17 -1.41
CA PHE A 64 7.66 1.45 -1.69
C PHE A 64 7.19 1.65 -3.13
N HIS A 65 6.69 0.57 -3.72
CA HIS A 65 5.85 0.63 -4.92
C HIS A 65 4.43 0.25 -4.53
N ILE A 66 3.49 1.17 -4.72
CA ILE A 66 2.09 1.04 -4.34
C ILE A 66 1.25 0.95 -5.60
N GLU A 67 0.56 -0.16 -5.79
CA GLU A 67 -0.45 -0.38 -6.81
C GLU A 67 -1.82 -0.35 -6.13
N ILE A 68 -2.70 0.57 -6.53
CA ILE A 68 -3.98 0.76 -5.85
C ILE A 68 -5.13 0.85 -6.85
N ALA A 69 -6.14 0.00 -6.67
CA ALA A 69 -7.37 0.01 -7.47
C ALA A 69 -8.51 0.78 -6.77
N SER A 70 -9.69 0.79 -7.38
CA SER A 70 -10.81 1.61 -6.91
C SER A 70 -11.21 1.36 -5.47
N GLU A 71 -11.56 2.45 -4.78
CA GLU A 71 -12.15 2.44 -3.44
C GLU A 71 -11.29 1.77 -2.37
N SER A 72 -9.98 1.73 -2.59
CA SER A 72 -9.00 1.13 -1.68
C SER A 72 -8.20 2.19 -0.94
N VAL A 73 -7.66 1.82 0.22
CA VAL A 73 -6.78 2.67 1.01
C VAL A 73 -5.44 1.97 1.22
N CYS A 74 -4.35 2.72 1.01
CA CYS A 74 -3.02 2.32 1.44
C CYS A 74 -2.48 3.36 2.43
N TYR A 75 -2.28 2.94 3.67
CA TYR A 75 -1.73 3.77 4.74
C TYR A 75 -0.37 3.24 5.16
N ILE A 76 0.63 4.11 5.20
CA ILE A 76 1.97 3.81 5.71
C ILE A 76 2.29 4.85 6.80
N GLY A 77 2.53 4.37 8.01
CA GLY A 77 2.86 5.20 9.18
C GLY A 77 4.28 5.76 9.14
N ASP A 78 4.60 6.58 10.14
CA ASP A 78 5.88 7.27 10.25
C ASP A 78 7.05 6.29 10.43
N ASN A 79 8.24 6.66 9.97
CA ASN A 79 9.49 5.91 10.08
C ASN A 79 9.41 4.48 9.52
N THR A 80 8.48 4.21 8.64
CA THR A 80 8.30 2.88 8.03
C THR A 80 9.05 2.82 6.71
N THR A 81 10.07 1.97 6.66
CA THR A 81 11.01 1.89 5.55
C THR A 81 11.09 0.48 4.97
N SER A 82 11.51 0.40 3.72
CA SER A 82 11.75 -0.88 3.07
C SER A 82 13.05 -0.87 2.25
N GLY A 83 13.56 -2.06 1.92
CA GLY A 83 14.60 -2.25 0.90
C GLY A 83 14.02 -2.44 -0.50
N GLY A 84 12.69 -2.48 -0.61
CA GLY A 84 11.92 -2.68 -1.82
C GLY A 84 10.70 -3.55 -1.54
N ALA A 85 9.55 -2.90 -1.32
CA ALA A 85 8.29 -3.57 -1.05
C ALA A 85 7.23 -3.18 -2.08
N ASN A 86 6.49 -4.19 -2.55
CA ASN A 86 5.36 -4.05 -3.47
C ASN A 86 4.06 -4.20 -2.68
N LEU A 87 3.23 -3.18 -2.70
CA LEU A 87 1.95 -3.13 -2.00
C LEU A 87 0.82 -3.07 -3.04
N VAL A 88 -0.01 -4.10 -3.09
CA VAL A 88 -1.10 -4.22 -4.07
C VAL A 88 -2.44 -4.20 -3.35
N ALA A 89 -3.06 -3.02 -3.28
CA ALA A 89 -4.36 -2.80 -2.66
C ALA A 89 -5.46 -2.77 -3.73
N ILE A 90 -6.14 -3.88 -3.92
CA ILE A 90 -7.16 -4.07 -4.96
C ILE A 90 -8.43 -4.72 -4.39
N GLU A 91 -9.49 -4.75 -5.18
CA GLU A 91 -10.80 -5.30 -4.81
C GLU A 91 -11.45 -4.58 -3.63
N ASN A 92 -11.37 -3.23 -3.59
CA ASN A 92 -11.92 -2.41 -2.52
C ASN A 92 -11.41 -2.83 -1.12
N GLN A 93 -10.13 -3.19 -1.05
CA GLN A 93 -9.48 -3.65 0.19
C GLN A 93 -8.32 -2.72 0.56
N ASN A 94 -7.99 -2.72 1.84
CA ASN A 94 -7.03 -1.80 2.41
C ASN A 94 -5.73 -2.50 2.82
N ILE A 95 -4.61 -1.78 2.68
CA ILE A 95 -3.34 -2.11 3.31
C ILE A 95 -3.04 -1.01 4.32
N ILE A 96 -2.95 -1.38 5.58
CA ILE A 96 -2.65 -0.47 6.68
C ILE A 96 -1.37 -0.95 7.37
N ILE A 97 -0.35 -0.10 7.39
CA ILE A 97 0.94 -0.38 8.01
C ILE A 97 1.20 0.70 9.06
N GLY A 98 1.50 0.28 10.27
CA GLY A 98 1.82 1.16 11.41
C GLY A 98 3.16 1.89 11.28
N ASN A 99 3.61 2.43 12.39
CA ASN A 99 4.83 3.21 12.49
C ASN A 99 6.05 2.32 12.76
N ASP A 100 7.24 2.86 12.48
CA ASP A 100 8.53 2.26 12.85
C ASP A 100 8.71 0.83 12.33
N CYS A 101 8.13 0.50 11.19
CA CYS A 101 8.26 -0.82 10.58
C CYS A 101 9.47 -0.88 9.64
N LEU A 102 10.10 -2.04 9.59
CA LEU A 102 11.24 -2.32 8.70
C LEU A 102 10.93 -3.51 7.79
N PHE A 103 10.83 -3.25 6.50
CA PHE A 103 10.68 -4.28 5.48
C PHE A 103 12.00 -4.47 4.73
N SER A 104 12.46 -5.70 4.63
CA SER A 104 13.66 -6.02 3.85
C SER A 104 13.38 -5.95 2.34
N TRP A 105 14.13 -6.67 1.51
CA TRP A 105 13.98 -6.68 0.05
C TRP A 105 13.00 -7.74 -0.43
N GLU A 106 12.42 -7.50 -1.62
CA GLU A 106 11.55 -8.47 -2.29
C GLU A 106 10.31 -8.82 -1.45
N ILE A 107 9.71 -7.81 -0.82
CA ILE A 107 8.50 -7.96 -0.02
C ILE A 107 7.27 -7.77 -0.91
N LEU A 108 6.26 -8.63 -0.74
CA LEU A 108 4.98 -8.51 -1.43
C LEU A 108 3.83 -8.48 -0.41
N LEU A 109 2.98 -7.46 -0.50
CA LEU A 109 1.68 -7.42 0.16
C LEU A 109 0.59 -7.38 -0.91
N THR A 110 -0.38 -8.31 -0.87
CA THR A 110 -1.49 -8.27 -1.83
C THR A 110 -2.82 -8.63 -1.19
N THR A 111 -3.83 -7.79 -1.43
CA THR A 111 -5.18 -7.93 -0.88
C THR A 111 -6.06 -8.89 -1.68
N SER A 112 -5.59 -9.43 -2.80
CA SER A 112 -6.35 -10.32 -3.67
C SER A 112 -5.44 -11.29 -4.41
N ASN A 113 -6.05 -12.34 -4.92
CA ASN A 113 -5.41 -13.30 -5.83
C ASN A 113 -5.48 -12.87 -7.32
N TYR A 114 -5.94 -11.65 -7.62
CA TYR A 114 -6.18 -11.08 -8.97
C TYR A 114 -7.25 -11.81 -9.80
N HIS A 115 -7.54 -13.07 -9.52
CA HIS A 115 -8.49 -13.89 -10.29
C HIS A 115 -9.63 -14.37 -9.40
N GLY A 116 -10.83 -14.34 -9.95
CA GLY A 116 -12.00 -14.90 -9.29
C GLY A 116 -11.92 -16.43 -9.28
N ILE A 117 -12.00 -17.03 -8.09
CA ILE A 117 -12.15 -18.47 -7.91
C ILE A 117 -13.61 -18.74 -7.57
N TYR A 118 -14.25 -19.64 -8.33
CA TYR A 118 -15.68 -19.91 -8.23
C TYR A 118 -15.92 -21.38 -7.91
N ASP A 119 -16.89 -21.64 -7.05
CA ASP A 119 -17.40 -22.98 -6.82
C ASP A 119 -17.99 -23.55 -8.11
N ILE A 120 -17.61 -24.79 -8.45
CA ILE A 120 -18.01 -25.40 -9.71
C ILE A 120 -19.50 -25.72 -9.77
N HIS A 121 -20.16 -25.97 -8.63
CA HIS A 121 -21.56 -26.38 -8.56
C HIS A 121 -22.52 -25.19 -8.52
N ASN A 122 -22.29 -24.27 -7.58
CA ASN A 122 -23.19 -23.12 -7.35
C ASN A 122 -22.76 -21.82 -8.04
N LYS A 123 -21.57 -21.81 -8.67
CA LYS A 123 -21.00 -20.65 -9.36
C LYS A 123 -20.73 -19.44 -8.46
N ASN A 124 -20.80 -19.60 -7.15
CA ASN A 124 -20.47 -18.54 -6.22
C ASN A 124 -18.95 -18.31 -6.17
N ARG A 125 -18.55 -17.04 -6.10
CA ARG A 125 -17.14 -16.69 -5.90
C ARG A 125 -16.73 -17.06 -4.48
N VAL A 126 -15.71 -17.91 -4.35
CA VAL A 126 -15.21 -18.41 -3.06
C VAL A 126 -13.95 -17.72 -2.57
N SER A 127 -13.24 -17.01 -3.46
CA SER A 127 -12.03 -16.27 -3.10
C SER A 127 -12.27 -14.76 -3.24
N LEU A 128 -12.67 -14.13 -2.16
CA LEU A 128 -12.82 -12.67 -2.08
C LEU A 128 -11.50 -12.00 -1.67
N GLY A 129 -11.34 -10.74 -2.01
CA GLY A 129 -10.29 -9.88 -1.48
C GLY A 129 -10.38 -9.73 0.04
N GLY A 130 -9.30 -9.35 0.69
CA GLY A 130 -9.27 -9.11 2.14
C GLY A 130 -8.14 -8.18 2.54
N GLY A 131 -8.41 -7.29 3.50
CA GLY A 131 -7.48 -6.28 3.95
C GLY A 131 -6.25 -6.87 4.65
N ILE A 132 -5.16 -6.10 4.65
CA ILE A 132 -3.92 -6.41 5.36
C ILE A 132 -3.69 -5.33 6.42
N TYR A 133 -3.44 -5.75 7.65
CA TYR A 133 -3.20 -4.87 8.78
C TYR A 133 -1.91 -5.24 9.49
N ILE A 134 -0.97 -4.30 9.57
CA ILE A 134 0.34 -4.46 10.21
C ILE A 134 0.45 -3.38 11.28
N GLY A 135 0.73 -3.79 12.51
CA GLY A 135 0.93 -2.88 13.65
C GLY A 135 2.28 -2.16 13.60
N ASP A 136 2.63 -1.48 14.69
CA ASP A 136 3.86 -0.74 14.81
C ASP A 136 5.06 -1.66 15.13
N HIS A 137 6.29 -1.22 14.83
CA HIS A 137 7.54 -1.92 15.15
C HIS A 137 7.60 -3.35 14.60
N VAL A 138 7.08 -3.58 13.40
CA VAL A 138 7.14 -4.89 12.75
C VAL A 138 8.38 -4.99 11.85
N TRP A 139 9.10 -6.08 11.98
CA TRP A 139 10.21 -6.39 11.08
C TRP A 139 9.87 -7.57 10.16
N CYS A 140 9.96 -7.33 8.85
CA CYS A 140 9.81 -8.36 7.82
C CYS A 140 11.16 -8.66 7.17
N GLY A 141 11.62 -9.90 7.28
CA GLY A 141 12.80 -10.41 6.59
C GLY A 141 12.61 -10.42 5.06
N ARG A 142 13.67 -10.66 4.33
CA ARG A 142 13.66 -10.68 2.87
C ARG A 142 12.71 -11.77 2.31
N ARG A 143 12.06 -11.50 1.16
CA ARG A 143 11.13 -12.41 0.46
C ARG A 143 9.90 -12.82 1.26
N VAL A 144 9.47 -11.98 2.18
CA VAL A 144 8.20 -12.21 2.87
C VAL A 144 7.05 -11.86 1.93
N SER A 145 6.05 -12.74 1.87
CA SER A 145 4.78 -12.49 1.18
C SER A 145 3.65 -12.47 2.19
N ILE A 146 2.89 -11.37 2.20
CA ILE A 146 1.75 -11.16 3.09
C ILE A 146 0.51 -11.07 2.22
N LEU A 147 -0.36 -12.07 2.34
CA LEU A 147 -1.55 -12.17 1.52
C LEU A 147 -2.77 -11.59 2.24
N LYS A 148 -3.87 -11.54 1.53
CA LYS A 148 -5.16 -11.05 2.00
C LYS A 148 -5.60 -11.63 3.34
N ASN A 149 -6.33 -10.84 4.13
CA ASN A 149 -6.82 -11.15 5.48
C ASN A 149 -5.73 -11.28 6.55
N SER A 150 -4.47 -11.02 6.25
CA SER A 150 -3.39 -11.10 7.22
C SER A 150 -3.47 -9.97 8.24
N ARG A 151 -3.22 -10.32 9.51
CA ARG A 151 -3.05 -9.38 10.62
C ARG A 151 -1.76 -9.67 11.35
N ILE A 152 -0.87 -8.69 11.40
CA ILE A 152 0.42 -8.76 12.09
C ILE A 152 0.39 -7.75 13.22
N TYR A 153 0.58 -8.22 14.44
CA TYR A 153 0.53 -7.35 15.61
C TYR A 153 1.86 -6.64 15.84
N SER A 154 1.79 -5.52 16.56
CA SER A 154 2.97 -4.70 16.88
C SER A 154 4.08 -5.51 17.55
N GLY A 155 5.33 -5.18 17.20
CA GLY A 155 6.52 -5.85 17.74
C GLY A 155 6.81 -7.23 17.15
N SER A 156 6.09 -7.65 16.10
CA SER A 156 6.30 -8.95 15.47
C SER A 156 7.54 -8.97 14.57
N ILE A 157 8.16 -10.14 14.48
CA ILE A 157 9.25 -10.43 13.53
C ILE A 157 8.79 -11.53 12.59
N ILE A 158 8.81 -11.26 11.30
CA ILE A 158 8.49 -12.23 10.24
C ILE A 158 9.80 -12.66 9.58
N GLY A 159 10.13 -13.93 9.70
CA GLY A 159 11.37 -14.49 9.21
C GLY A 159 11.49 -14.46 7.68
N PHE A 160 12.70 -14.64 7.19
CA PHE A 160 13.04 -14.74 5.77
C PHE A 160 12.17 -15.76 5.04
N ASN A 161 11.69 -15.41 3.84
CA ASN A 161 10.93 -16.29 2.93
C ASN A 161 9.63 -16.86 3.53
N SER A 162 9.02 -16.14 4.48
CA SER A 162 7.73 -16.53 5.06
C SER A 162 6.57 -16.15 4.17
N LEU A 163 5.53 -16.98 4.16
CA LEU A 163 4.23 -16.73 3.55
C LEU A 163 3.17 -16.64 4.64
N LEU A 164 2.45 -15.51 4.68
CA LEU A 164 1.32 -15.27 5.59
C LEU A 164 0.02 -15.20 4.77
N CYS A 165 -1.00 -15.97 5.18
CA CYS A 165 -2.30 -16.02 4.51
C CYS A 165 -3.41 -16.37 5.51
#